data_e578876a3638d6861dc19c87b6b25ef8
#
_entry.id   e578876a3638d6861dc19c87b6b25ef8
#
_cell.length_a   1.000
_cell.length_b   1.000
_cell.length_c   1.000
_cell.angle_alpha   90.00
_cell.angle_beta   90.00
_cell.angle_gamma   90.00
#
_symmetry.space_group_name_H-M   'P 1'
#
loop_
_entity.id
_entity.type
_entity.pdbx_description
1 polymer ?
#
loop_
_entity_poly.entity_id
_entity_poly.type
_entity_poly.pdbx_seq_one_letter_code
_entity_poly.pdbx_strand_id
1 'polypeptide(L)'
;METLLNLNNPTYKLSTVEYNFFHENGYIVIKALFSETECDRIYELFCEHAEEDFPAIINLDRKVPELHNVMKMPKVVSIIEELIDSEASGLMTQMLFKEANTAYANQAWEVHQDNAYHQNPNGETLTINIACKDAFVENGTLYVYPGSHKEGILKFEARKSFREDKGSQPGNKLLLPEKYLDHKTDLIMKKGDMLILHGNCAHGSYGNSTEFSRPLYSITYIKKGGEFLVGRNANRKEFALH
;
A
#
# COMPACT_ATOMS: atom_id res chain seq x y z
N MET A 1 27.52 -0.46 -12.29
CA MET A 1 26.26 -1.09 -12.66
C MET A 1 25.18 -0.06 -12.46
N GLU A 2 24.42 0.24 -13.49
CA GLU A 2 23.23 1.09 -13.36
C GLU A 2 22.22 0.35 -12.48
N THR A 3 21.70 1.02 -11.47
CA THR A 3 20.72 0.39 -10.56
C THR A 3 19.41 0.14 -11.32
N LEU A 4 18.85 -1.06 -11.22
CA LEU A 4 17.58 -1.43 -11.86
C LEU A 4 16.43 -0.51 -11.38
N LEU A 5 16.49 -0.07 -10.11
CA LEU A 5 15.53 0.86 -9.51
C LEU A 5 16.10 2.29 -9.56
N ASN A 6 16.11 2.87 -10.75
CA ASN A 6 16.66 4.20 -10.98
C ASN A 6 15.57 5.25 -11.24
N LEU A 7 15.97 6.52 -11.29
CA LEU A 7 15.08 7.66 -11.51
C LEU A 7 14.91 8.04 -13.00
N ASN A 8 15.49 7.27 -13.93
CA ASN A 8 15.44 7.54 -15.37
C ASN A 8 14.19 6.97 -16.05
N ASN A 9 13.08 6.89 -15.33
CA ASN A 9 11.81 6.42 -15.87
C ASN A 9 11.00 7.61 -16.43
N PRO A 10 10.28 7.43 -17.55
CA PRO A 10 9.34 8.43 -18.03
C PRO A 10 8.23 8.67 -17.00
N THR A 11 7.65 9.86 -17.02
CA THR A 11 6.43 10.14 -16.28
C THR A 11 5.27 9.31 -16.86
N TYR A 12 4.32 8.95 -16.02
CA TYR A 12 3.04 8.38 -16.43
C TYR A 12 1.98 9.48 -16.37
N LYS A 13 1.10 9.54 -17.34
CA LYS A 13 -0.04 10.44 -17.33
C LYS A 13 -1.32 9.62 -17.31
N LEU A 14 -2.17 9.87 -16.33
CA LEU A 14 -3.48 9.23 -16.24
C LEU A 14 -4.35 9.66 -17.43
N SER A 15 -5.09 8.71 -17.97
CA SER A 15 -6.20 9.03 -18.84
C SER A 15 -7.34 9.65 -18.03
N THR A 16 -8.21 10.41 -18.68
CA THR A 16 -9.42 10.96 -18.03
C THR A 16 -10.28 9.85 -17.41
N VAL A 17 -10.31 8.67 -18.03
CA VAL A 17 -11.06 7.50 -17.51
C VAL A 17 -10.45 7.01 -16.20
N GLU A 18 -9.13 6.85 -16.13
CA GLU A 18 -8.41 6.41 -14.93
C GLU A 18 -8.56 7.42 -13.80
N TYR A 19 -8.36 8.71 -14.10
CA TYR A 19 -8.54 9.79 -13.13
C TYR A 19 -9.95 9.80 -12.53
N ASN A 20 -10.98 9.78 -13.37
CA ASN A 20 -12.37 9.78 -12.92
C ASN A 20 -12.71 8.51 -12.15
N PHE A 21 -12.21 7.35 -12.59
CA PHE A 21 -12.43 6.08 -11.90
C PHE A 21 -11.88 6.12 -10.46
N PHE A 22 -10.66 6.65 -10.28
CA PHE A 22 -10.08 6.79 -8.94
C PHE A 22 -10.93 7.70 -8.05
N HIS A 23 -11.30 8.88 -8.51
CA HIS A 23 -12.11 9.83 -7.73
C HIS A 23 -13.53 9.33 -7.43
N GLU A 24 -14.08 8.48 -8.28
CA GLU A 24 -15.37 7.85 -8.03
C GLU A 24 -15.27 6.69 -7.03
N ASN A 25 -14.25 5.85 -7.15
CA ASN A 25 -14.15 4.59 -6.43
C ASN A 25 -13.17 4.59 -5.25
N GLY A 26 -12.21 5.52 -5.19
CA GLY A 26 -11.20 5.61 -4.14
C GLY A 26 -10.04 4.64 -4.29
N TYR A 27 -9.94 3.98 -5.45
CA TYR A 27 -8.82 3.11 -5.81
C TYR A 27 -8.66 3.02 -7.32
N ILE A 28 -7.48 2.61 -7.76
CA ILE A 28 -7.22 2.23 -9.15
C ILE A 28 -6.06 1.24 -9.23
N VAL A 29 -6.07 0.35 -10.22
CA VAL A 29 -4.94 -0.52 -10.56
C VAL A 29 -4.36 -0.10 -11.90
N ILE A 30 -3.14 0.42 -11.89
CA ILE A 30 -2.38 0.71 -13.11
C ILE A 30 -1.64 -0.57 -13.51
N LYS A 31 -1.98 -1.07 -14.69
CA LYS A 31 -1.47 -2.35 -15.18
C LYS A 31 -0.03 -2.23 -15.71
N ALA A 32 0.81 -3.21 -15.35
CA ALA A 32 2.17 -3.35 -15.85
C ALA A 32 3.03 -2.07 -15.78
N LEU A 33 2.84 -1.25 -14.71
CA LEU A 33 3.63 -0.04 -14.52
C LEU A 33 5.09 -0.33 -14.19
N PHE A 34 5.34 -1.45 -13.51
CA PHE A 34 6.67 -1.95 -13.20
C PHE A 34 7.01 -3.14 -14.09
N SER A 35 8.25 -3.20 -14.54
CA SER A 35 8.76 -4.39 -15.23
C SER A 35 8.92 -5.57 -14.25
N GLU A 36 8.95 -6.77 -14.77
CA GLU A 36 9.20 -7.97 -13.95
C GLU A 36 10.54 -7.90 -13.23
N THR A 37 11.57 -7.36 -13.89
CA THR A 37 12.90 -7.20 -13.31
C THR A 37 12.95 -6.18 -12.19
N GLU A 38 12.19 -5.07 -12.29
CA GLU A 38 12.04 -4.11 -11.17
C GLU A 38 11.36 -4.79 -9.97
N CYS A 39 10.31 -5.57 -10.22
CA CYS A 39 9.60 -6.31 -9.17
C CYS A 39 10.47 -7.37 -8.49
N ASP A 40 11.25 -8.13 -9.28
CA ASP A 40 12.20 -9.11 -8.72
C ASP A 40 13.24 -8.42 -7.86
N ARG A 41 13.81 -7.31 -8.33
CA ARG A 41 14.80 -6.56 -7.56
C ARG A 41 14.24 -6.01 -6.26
N ILE A 42 13.03 -5.45 -6.27
CA ILE A 42 12.35 -5.00 -5.04
C ILE A 42 12.20 -6.17 -4.07
N TYR A 43 11.69 -7.30 -4.54
CA TYR A 43 11.45 -8.47 -3.70
C TYR A 43 12.75 -9.06 -3.13
N GLU A 44 13.80 -9.19 -3.93
CA GLU A 44 15.13 -9.65 -3.50
C GLU A 44 15.68 -8.80 -2.36
N LEU A 45 15.68 -7.45 -2.52
CA LEU A 45 16.16 -6.52 -1.50
C LEU A 45 15.43 -6.69 -0.16
N PHE A 46 14.14 -7.00 -0.19
CA PHE A 46 13.40 -7.27 1.03
C PHE A 46 13.71 -8.66 1.60
N CYS A 47 13.89 -9.69 0.75
CA CYS A 47 14.24 -11.04 1.20
C CYS A 47 15.61 -11.09 1.89
N GLU A 48 16.58 -10.28 1.46
CA GLU A 48 17.89 -10.14 2.11
C GLU A 48 17.80 -9.62 3.57
N HIS A 49 16.67 -9.01 3.94
CA HIS A 49 16.43 -8.38 5.24
C HIS A 49 15.24 -8.99 5.99
N ALA A 50 14.63 -10.04 5.44
CA ALA A 50 13.47 -10.69 6.06
C ALA A 50 13.87 -11.49 7.30
N GLU A 51 13.10 -11.37 8.37
CA GLU A 51 13.17 -12.24 9.54
C GLU A 51 12.12 -13.34 9.38
N GLU A 52 12.46 -14.59 9.78
CA GLU A 52 11.62 -15.78 9.55
C GLU A 52 10.17 -15.63 10.03
N ASP A 53 9.93 -14.85 11.05
CA ASP A 53 8.64 -14.75 11.71
C ASP A 53 7.90 -13.43 11.48
N PHE A 54 8.35 -12.55 10.59
CA PHE A 54 7.77 -11.22 10.49
C PHE A 54 7.07 -10.97 9.15
N PRO A 55 5.74 -10.70 9.16
CA PRO A 55 4.95 -10.54 7.94
C PRO A 55 5.14 -9.19 7.25
N ALA A 56 5.92 -8.28 7.83
CA ALA A 56 6.13 -6.94 7.28
C ALA A 56 7.49 -6.36 7.66
N ILE A 57 8.17 -5.73 6.71
CA ILE A 57 9.37 -4.91 6.95
C ILE A 57 9.01 -3.46 6.69
N ILE A 58 9.18 -2.61 7.69
CA ILE A 58 8.79 -1.19 7.64
C ILE A 58 10.04 -0.33 7.45
N ASN A 59 9.94 0.66 6.54
CA ASN A 59 10.95 1.70 6.30
C ASN A 59 12.36 1.17 5.95
N LEU A 60 12.44 0.03 5.27
CA LEU A 60 13.73 -0.50 4.79
C LEU A 60 14.39 0.45 3.77
N ASP A 61 13.61 1.21 3.04
CA ASP A 61 14.06 2.26 2.12
C ASP A 61 15.01 3.27 2.75
N ARG A 62 14.92 3.48 4.06
CA ARG A 62 15.81 4.38 4.81
C ARG A 62 17.23 3.83 4.97
N LYS A 63 17.42 2.53 4.75
CA LYS A 63 18.71 1.84 4.80
C LYS A 63 19.17 1.38 3.42
N VAL A 64 18.24 1.15 2.50
CA VAL A 64 18.49 0.65 1.15
C VAL A 64 18.08 1.71 0.12
N PRO A 65 19.03 2.51 -0.39
CA PRO A 65 18.73 3.63 -1.30
C PRO A 65 17.97 3.23 -2.56
N GLU A 66 18.17 2.04 -3.09
CA GLU A 66 17.43 1.53 -4.25
C GLU A 66 15.92 1.48 -3.97
N LEU A 67 15.49 1.04 -2.78
CA LEU A 67 14.08 1.04 -2.39
C LEU A 67 13.54 2.45 -2.21
N HIS A 68 14.38 3.38 -1.70
CA HIS A 68 14.00 4.79 -1.61
C HIS A 68 13.76 5.42 -2.99
N ASN A 69 14.54 5.03 -4.00
CA ASN A 69 14.34 5.50 -5.36
C ASN A 69 12.95 5.16 -5.91
N VAL A 70 12.38 4.01 -5.54
CA VAL A 70 11.03 3.61 -5.98
C VAL A 70 9.99 4.65 -5.57
N MET A 71 10.09 5.19 -4.34
CA MET A 71 9.22 6.28 -3.86
C MET A 71 9.30 7.54 -4.74
N LYS A 72 10.45 7.78 -5.35
CA LYS A 72 10.77 8.99 -6.13
C LYS A 72 10.71 8.78 -7.65
N MET A 73 10.36 7.58 -8.12
CA MET A 73 10.29 7.31 -9.56
C MET A 73 9.32 8.26 -10.27
N PRO A 74 9.72 8.95 -11.35
CA PRO A 74 8.85 9.89 -12.07
C PRO A 74 7.51 9.28 -12.48
N LYS A 75 7.50 8.00 -12.90
CA LYS A 75 6.26 7.27 -13.26
C LYS A 75 5.30 7.10 -12.08
N VAL A 76 5.80 7.08 -10.85
CA VAL A 76 4.97 7.00 -9.63
C VAL A 76 4.55 8.38 -9.17
N VAL A 77 5.54 9.28 -9.01
CA VAL A 77 5.30 10.64 -8.49
C VAL A 77 4.28 11.38 -9.33
N SER A 78 4.40 11.32 -10.66
CA SER A 78 3.45 12.00 -11.56
C SER A 78 2.00 11.55 -11.37
N ILE A 79 1.77 10.25 -11.13
CA ILE A 79 0.43 9.73 -10.84
C ILE A 79 -0.07 10.24 -9.49
N ILE A 80 0.78 10.18 -8.47
CA ILE A 80 0.41 10.58 -7.10
C ILE A 80 0.05 12.06 -7.04
N GLU A 81 0.86 12.93 -7.64
CA GLU A 81 0.62 14.36 -7.66
C GLU A 81 -0.62 14.75 -8.49
N GLU A 82 -0.88 14.03 -9.59
CA GLU A 82 -2.11 14.20 -10.37
C GLU A 82 -3.36 13.81 -9.56
N LEU A 83 -3.31 12.73 -8.77
CA LEU A 83 -4.44 12.27 -7.95
C LEU A 83 -4.66 13.08 -6.67
N ILE A 84 -3.61 13.69 -6.11
CA ILE A 84 -3.70 14.60 -4.95
C ILE A 84 -4.03 16.03 -5.38
N ASP A 85 -3.88 16.35 -6.67
CA ASP A 85 -3.99 17.71 -7.24
C ASP A 85 -3.04 18.71 -6.53
N SER A 86 -1.82 18.25 -6.22
CA SER A 86 -0.81 19.06 -5.52
C SER A 86 0.55 18.34 -5.53
N GLU A 87 1.63 19.07 -5.15
CA GLU A 87 2.89 18.44 -4.79
C GLU A 87 2.68 17.45 -3.64
N ALA A 88 3.38 16.32 -3.72
CA ALA A 88 3.30 15.25 -2.73
C ALA A 88 4.64 15.03 -2.01
N SER A 89 4.56 14.36 -0.88
CA SER A 89 5.70 13.85 -0.12
C SER A 89 5.49 12.38 0.22
N GLY A 90 6.57 11.62 0.30
CA GLY A 90 6.54 10.25 0.83
C GLY A 90 6.51 10.26 2.36
N LEU A 91 5.87 9.29 2.99
CA LEU A 91 5.80 9.18 4.45
C LEU A 91 6.48 7.93 5.01
N MET A 92 6.22 6.80 4.43
CA MET A 92 6.74 5.51 4.88
C MET A 92 6.63 4.45 3.79
N THR A 93 7.41 3.41 3.97
CA THR A 93 7.34 2.21 3.13
C THR A 93 7.14 0.97 3.98
N GLN A 94 6.59 -0.07 3.38
CA GLN A 94 6.53 -1.40 3.97
C GLN A 94 6.45 -2.48 2.90
N MET A 95 7.10 -3.61 3.14
CA MET A 95 6.81 -4.84 2.40
C MET A 95 5.86 -5.68 3.23
N LEU A 96 4.74 -6.06 2.63
CA LEU A 96 3.74 -6.93 3.24
C LEU A 96 3.88 -8.32 2.63
N PHE A 97 4.44 -9.24 3.39
CA PHE A 97 4.59 -10.62 2.98
C PHE A 97 3.35 -11.43 3.32
N LYS A 98 3.02 -12.37 2.44
CA LYS A 98 2.16 -13.52 2.71
C LYS A 98 2.88 -14.75 2.15
N GLU A 99 4.03 -15.05 2.76
CA GLU A 99 4.85 -16.18 2.35
C GLU A 99 4.13 -17.49 2.66
N ALA A 100 4.10 -18.37 1.67
CA ALA A 100 3.54 -19.70 1.83
C ALA A 100 4.24 -20.47 2.96
N ASN A 101 3.49 -21.34 3.63
CA ASN A 101 3.99 -22.21 4.70
C ASN A 101 4.56 -21.49 5.93
N THR A 102 4.23 -20.20 6.13
CA THR A 102 4.59 -19.46 7.34
C THR A 102 3.41 -19.38 8.31
N ALA A 103 3.70 -19.13 9.59
CA ALA A 103 2.68 -18.96 10.61
C ALA A 103 1.72 -17.78 10.34
N TYR A 104 2.14 -16.81 9.54
CA TYR A 104 1.35 -15.63 9.17
C TYR A 104 0.72 -15.71 7.77
N ALA A 105 0.96 -16.78 7.00
CA ALA A 105 0.42 -16.92 5.64
C ALA A 105 -1.12 -16.74 5.63
N ASN A 106 -1.82 -17.44 6.51
CA ASN A 106 -3.28 -17.44 6.61
C ASN A 106 -3.85 -16.18 7.29
N GLN A 107 -3.01 -15.24 7.73
CA GLN A 107 -3.50 -14.04 8.39
C GLN A 107 -4.20 -13.12 7.38
N ALA A 108 -5.51 -12.96 7.53
CA ALA A 108 -6.27 -11.92 6.85
C ALA A 108 -6.08 -10.57 7.56
N TRP A 109 -6.04 -9.49 6.78
CA TRP A 109 -6.15 -8.14 7.34
C TRP A 109 -7.61 -7.73 7.34
N GLU A 110 -8.12 -7.43 8.53
CA GLU A 110 -9.48 -6.92 8.71
C GLU A 110 -9.70 -5.61 7.95
N VAL A 111 -10.96 -5.32 7.64
CA VAL A 111 -11.32 -4.07 6.96
C VAL A 111 -10.86 -2.88 7.77
N HIS A 112 -10.12 -1.98 7.14
CA HIS A 112 -9.59 -0.77 7.73
C HIS A 112 -9.47 0.35 6.68
N GLN A 113 -9.13 1.54 7.14
CA GLN A 113 -8.72 2.68 6.32
C GLN A 113 -7.28 3.04 6.74
N ASP A 114 -6.40 3.26 5.78
CA ASP A 114 -5.02 3.67 6.07
C ASP A 114 -5.00 5.01 6.81
N ASN A 115 -5.88 5.93 6.44
CA ASN A 115 -5.95 7.23 7.09
C ASN A 115 -6.41 7.17 8.55
N ALA A 116 -7.03 6.08 9.01
CA ALA A 116 -7.30 5.88 10.43
C ALA A 116 -6.00 5.83 11.27
N TYR A 117 -4.88 5.45 10.64
CA TYR A 117 -3.55 5.46 11.27
C TYR A 117 -2.76 6.75 11.01
N HIS A 118 -3.02 7.42 9.89
CA HIS A 118 -2.34 8.67 9.53
C HIS A 118 -2.99 9.87 10.19
N GLN A 119 -4.32 9.84 10.36
CA GLN A 119 -5.13 10.91 10.93
C GLN A 119 -4.97 12.25 10.17
N ASN A 120 -4.78 12.18 8.85
CA ASN A 120 -4.80 13.38 8.03
C ASN A 120 -6.25 13.91 7.95
N PRO A 121 -6.53 15.13 8.41
CA PRO A 121 -7.91 15.61 8.53
C PRO A 121 -8.61 15.83 7.18
N ASN A 122 -7.83 16.10 6.14
CA ASN A 122 -8.35 16.37 4.80
C ASN A 122 -8.47 15.11 3.93
N GLY A 123 -7.97 13.96 4.42
CA GLY A 123 -7.94 12.73 3.62
C GLY A 123 -6.91 12.73 2.47
N GLU A 124 -5.97 13.67 2.46
CA GLU A 124 -4.98 13.87 1.39
C GLU A 124 -3.81 12.88 1.49
N THR A 125 -4.12 11.61 1.67
CA THR A 125 -3.13 10.51 1.72
C THR A 125 -3.48 9.44 0.71
N LEU A 126 -2.45 8.90 0.06
CA LEU A 126 -2.54 7.78 -0.87
C LEU A 126 -1.57 6.68 -0.46
N THR A 127 -1.97 5.43 -0.62
CA THR A 127 -1.07 4.29 -0.47
C THR A 127 -0.98 3.54 -1.79
N ILE A 128 0.22 3.39 -2.35
CA ILE A 128 0.43 2.47 -3.47
C ILE A 128 0.82 1.10 -2.95
N ASN A 129 0.50 0.07 -3.72
CA ASN A 129 0.91 -1.31 -3.49
C ASN A 129 1.38 -1.91 -4.80
N ILE A 130 2.69 -2.16 -4.91
CA ILE A 130 3.31 -2.77 -6.09
C ILE A 130 3.26 -4.29 -5.93
N ALA A 131 2.64 -4.99 -6.86
CA ALA A 131 2.59 -6.44 -6.86
C ALA A 131 3.92 -7.02 -7.34
N CYS A 132 4.77 -7.46 -6.41
CA CYS A 132 6.04 -8.10 -6.76
C CYS A 132 5.88 -9.54 -7.27
N LYS A 133 4.73 -10.15 -7.04
CA LYS A 133 4.25 -11.41 -7.63
C LYS A 133 2.76 -11.30 -7.92
N ASP A 134 2.19 -12.26 -8.66
CA ASP A 134 0.76 -12.32 -8.89
C ASP A 134 -0.02 -12.37 -7.58
N ALA A 135 -1.13 -11.62 -7.50
CA ALA A 135 -2.02 -11.58 -6.35
C ALA A 135 -3.44 -11.95 -6.78
N PHE A 136 -4.01 -12.96 -6.13
CA PHE A 136 -5.35 -13.48 -6.34
C PHE A 136 -5.99 -13.90 -5.01
N VAL A 137 -7.26 -14.25 -5.01
CA VAL A 137 -8.02 -14.45 -3.76
C VAL A 137 -7.36 -15.49 -2.85
N GLU A 138 -7.01 -16.65 -3.39
CA GLU A 138 -6.50 -17.77 -2.63
C GLU A 138 -5.10 -17.55 -2.04
N ASN A 139 -4.27 -16.67 -2.65
CA ASN A 139 -2.96 -16.31 -2.11
C ASN A 139 -2.97 -15.02 -1.27
N GLY A 140 -4.16 -14.48 -0.99
CA GLY A 140 -4.32 -13.40 -0.02
C GLY A 140 -4.27 -12.00 -0.61
N THR A 141 -4.84 -11.79 -1.80
CA THR A 141 -4.97 -10.47 -2.41
C THR A 141 -5.77 -9.50 -1.54
N LEU A 142 -5.73 -8.22 -1.90
CA LEU A 142 -6.56 -7.19 -1.29
C LEU A 142 -7.98 -7.21 -1.88
N TYR A 143 -8.90 -6.69 -1.09
CA TYR A 143 -10.23 -6.31 -1.54
C TYR A 143 -10.56 -4.89 -1.05
N VAL A 144 -11.42 -4.21 -1.76
CA VAL A 144 -11.83 -2.83 -1.46
C VAL A 144 -13.35 -2.71 -1.42
N TYR A 145 -13.80 -1.63 -0.82
CA TYR A 145 -15.20 -1.19 -0.85
C TYR A 145 -15.28 0.13 -1.63
N PRO A 146 -15.56 0.08 -2.94
CA PRO A 146 -15.56 1.24 -3.83
C PRO A 146 -16.46 2.36 -3.31
N GLY A 147 -15.98 3.61 -3.42
CA GLY A 147 -16.72 4.79 -2.99
C GLY A 147 -16.69 5.08 -1.48
N SER A 148 -16.20 4.15 -0.65
CA SER A 148 -16.17 4.30 0.81
C SER A 148 -15.28 5.46 1.30
N HIS A 149 -14.32 5.90 0.48
CA HIS A 149 -13.46 7.05 0.79
C HIS A 149 -14.22 8.38 0.92
N LYS A 150 -15.41 8.48 0.29
CA LYS A 150 -16.29 9.67 0.33
C LYS A 150 -16.89 9.91 1.72
N GLU A 151 -16.84 8.91 2.61
CA GLU A 151 -17.34 9.02 3.99
C GLU A 151 -16.34 9.68 4.97
N GLY A 152 -15.13 10.02 4.49
CA GLY A 152 -14.05 10.44 5.37
C GLY A 152 -13.53 9.31 6.25
N ILE A 153 -13.00 9.63 7.44
CA ILE A 153 -12.54 8.62 8.41
C ILE A 153 -13.76 8.04 9.13
N LEU A 154 -14.01 6.77 8.90
CA LEU A 154 -15.09 6.01 9.53
C LEU A 154 -14.73 5.62 10.97
N LYS A 155 -15.75 5.34 11.79
CA LYS A 155 -15.54 4.81 13.14
C LYS A 155 -14.90 3.43 13.09
N PHE A 156 -14.02 3.16 14.02
CA PHE A 156 -13.35 1.87 14.16
C PHE A 156 -13.27 1.44 15.63
N GLU A 157 -13.14 0.13 15.83
CA GLU A 157 -12.87 -0.49 17.12
C GLU A 157 -11.41 -0.93 17.17
N ALA A 158 -10.74 -0.69 18.29
CA ALA A 158 -9.39 -1.21 18.51
C ALA A 158 -9.45 -2.72 18.67
N ARG A 159 -8.56 -3.44 17.98
CA ARG A 159 -8.40 -4.90 18.09
C ARG A 159 -7.00 -5.26 18.54
N LYS A 160 -6.89 -6.42 19.19
CA LYS A 160 -5.59 -6.99 19.51
C LYS A 160 -4.77 -7.18 18.25
N SER A 161 -3.50 -6.79 18.32
CA SER A 161 -2.56 -7.06 17.25
C SER A 161 -2.28 -8.55 17.15
N PHE A 162 -2.02 -9.04 15.94
CA PHE A 162 -1.53 -10.41 15.70
C PHE A 162 -0.23 -10.74 16.46
N ARG A 163 0.61 -9.74 16.68
CA ARG A 163 1.92 -9.86 17.34
C ARG A 163 2.03 -8.91 18.54
N GLU A 164 0.98 -8.89 19.38
CA GLU A 164 0.95 -8.08 20.59
C GLU A 164 2.12 -8.42 21.52
N ASP A 165 2.54 -9.69 21.54
CA ASP A 165 3.71 -10.22 22.24
C ASP A 165 5.04 -9.59 21.76
N LYS A 166 5.13 -9.14 20.51
CA LYS A 166 6.30 -8.42 19.95
C LYS A 166 6.09 -6.90 19.86
N GLY A 167 5.11 -6.36 20.58
CA GLY A 167 4.87 -4.91 20.69
C GLY A 167 4.19 -4.29 19.46
N SER A 168 3.59 -5.09 18.57
CA SER A 168 2.77 -4.57 17.48
C SER A 168 1.58 -3.80 18.03
N GLN A 169 1.21 -2.72 17.34
CA GLN A 169 0.03 -1.91 17.70
C GLN A 169 -1.26 -2.72 17.48
N PRO A 170 -2.30 -2.48 18.29
CA PRO A 170 -3.62 -2.97 18.00
C PRO A 170 -4.04 -2.58 16.59
N GLY A 171 -4.62 -3.52 15.85
CA GLY A 171 -5.27 -3.22 14.58
C GLY A 171 -6.57 -2.45 14.80
N ASN A 172 -7.06 -1.81 13.75
CA ASN A 172 -8.36 -1.19 13.74
C ASN A 172 -9.33 -2.05 12.94
N LYS A 173 -10.47 -2.39 13.52
CA LYS A 173 -11.59 -2.95 12.77
C LYS A 173 -12.55 -1.82 12.43
N LEU A 174 -12.72 -1.56 11.15
CA LEU A 174 -13.62 -0.54 10.68
C LEU A 174 -15.09 -0.96 10.91
N LEU A 175 -15.91 -0.01 11.32
CA LEU A 175 -17.37 -0.14 11.34
C LEU A 175 -17.90 0.34 9.97
N LEU A 176 -17.90 -0.58 9.01
CA LEU A 176 -18.31 -0.28 7.64
C LEU A 176 -19.84 -0.04 7.59
N PRO A 177 -20.31 1.07 6.97
CA PRO A 177 -21.73 1.30 6.77
C PRO A 177 -22.39 0.19 5.93
N GLU A 178 -23.62 -0.17 6.29
CA GLU A 178 -24.37 -1.29 5.69
C GLU A 178 -24.44 -1.22 4.16
N LYS A 179 -24.58 -0.01 3.59
CA LYS A 179 -24.62 0.22 2.14
C LYS A 179 -23.39 -0.27 1.36
N TYR A 180 -22.29 -0.56 2.03
CA TYR A 180 -21.06 -1.07 1.38
C TYR A 180 -20.87 -2.58 1.51
N LEU A 181 -21.62 -3.26 2.39
CA LEU A 181 -21.36 -4.67 2.72
C LEU A 181 -21.40 -5.59 1.50
N ASP A 182 -22.30 -5.31 0.54
CA ASP A 182 -22.47 -6.12 -0.67
C ASP A 182 -21.65 -5.61 -1.87
N HIS A 183 -20.83 -4.56 -1.68
CA HIS A 183 -20.10 -3.90 -2.78
C HIS A 183 -18.59 -4.19 -2.75
N LYS A 184 -18.20 -5.29 -2.10
CA LYS A 184 -16.79 -5.70 -2.04
C LYS A 184 -16.25 -6.08 -3.43
N THR A 185 -15.09 -5.54 -3.78
CA THR A 185 -14.39 -5.83 -5.03
C THR A 185 -13.01 -6.44 -4.74
N ASP A 186 -12.76 -7.65 -5.25
CA ASP A 186 -11.47 -8.31 -5.13
C ASP A 186 -10.48 -7.76 -6.15
N LEU A 187 -9.24 -7.52 -5.72
CA LEU A 187 -8.21 -6.91 -6.54
C LEU A 187 -7.24 -7.97 -7.06
N ILE A 188 -7.53 -8.49 -8.25
CA ILE A 188 -6.63 -9.42 -8.93
C ILE A 188 -5.55 -8.63 -9.65
N MET A 189 -4.29 -8.88 -9.28
CA MET A 189 -3.15 -8.17 -9.84
C MET A 189 -2.13 -9.15 -10.41
N LYS A 190 -1.50 -8.74 -11.50
CA LYS A 190 -0.32 -9.40 -12.03
C LYS A 190 0.94 -8.75 -11.48
N LYS A 191 2.05 -9.49 -11.47
CA LYS A 191 3.37 -8.94 -11.18
C LYS A 191 3.62 -7.71 -12.06
N GLY A 192 4.01 -6.60 -11.46
CA GLY A 192 4.19 -5.31 -12.12
C GLY A 192 2.99 -4.37 -12.07
N ASP A 193 1.81 -4.83 -11.69
CA ASP A 193 0.67 -3.97 -11.45
C ASP A 193 0.89 -3.11 -10.20
N MET A 194 0.40 -1.88 -10.22
CA MET A 194 0.41 -0.98 -9.07
C MET A 194 -1.03 -0.59 -8.69
N LEU A 195 -1.45 -1.00 -7.51
CA LEU A 195 -2.69 -0.53 -6.90
C LEU A 195 -2.43 0.79 -6.18
N ILE A 196 -3.34 1.73 -6.33
CA ILE A 196 -3.37 3.00 -5.58
C ILE A 196 -4.66 3.03 -4.77
N LEU A 197 -4.55 3.29 -3.48
CA LEU A 197 -5.66 3.43 -2.54
C LEU A 197 -5.70 4.85 -2.00
N HIS A 198 -6.87 5.48 -2.02
CA HIS A 198 -7.13 6.66 -1.22
C HIS A 198 -7.09 6.30 0.27
N GLY A 199 -6.44 7.11 1.10
CA GLY A 199 -6.27 6.79 2.53
C GLY A 199 -7.57 6.48 3.28
N ASN A 200 -8.69 7.05 2.84
CA ASN A 200 -10.02 6.78 3.40
C ASN A 200 -10.76 5.62 2.71
N CYS A 201 -10.19 4.96 1.69
CA CYS A 201 -10.85 3.81 1.06
C CYS A 201 -10.80 2.60 2.00
N ALA A 202 -11.96 2.07 2.36
CA ALA A 202 -12.06 0.87 3.18
C ALA A 202 -11.56 -0.34 2.38
N HIS A 203 -10.62 -1.07 2.95
CA HIS A 203 -10.02 -2.24 2.31
C HIS A 203 -9.53 -3.25 3.35
N GLY A 204 -9.23 -4.43 2.88
CA GLY A 204 -8.65 -5.50 3.66
C GLY A 204 -7.93 -6.50 2.77
N SER A 205 -7.53 -7.64 3.31
CA SER A 205 -6.94 -8.72 2.51
C SER A 205 -7.31 -10.09 3.02
N TYR A 206 -7.31 -11.06 2.11
CA TYR A 206 -7.51 -12.47 2.44
C TYR A 206 -6.24 -13.07 3.07
N GLY A 207 -6.38 -14.23 3.72
CA GLY A 207 -5.25 -15.08 4.07
C GLY A 207 -4.70 -15.79 2.84
N ASN A 208 -3.45 -16.23 2.89
CA ASN A 208 -2.86 -17.08 1.86
C ASN A 208 -3.01 -18.56 2.26
N SER A 209 -3.76 -19.32 1.47
CA SER A 209 -3.98 -20.76 1.63
C SER A 209 -3.24 -21.60 0.56
N THR A 210 -2.36 -20.97 -0.22
CA THR A 210 -1.66 -21.59 -1.34
C THR A 210 -0.15 -21.71 -1.08
N GLU A 211 0.55 -22.36 -1.99
CA GLU A 211 2.03 -22.41 -2.05
C GLU A 211 2.66 -21.16 -2.69
N PHE A 212 1.84 -20.23 -3.20
CA PHE A 212 2.32 -19.04 -3.91
C PHE A 212 2.37 -17.83 -2.97
N SER A 213 3.54 -17.28 -2.77
CA SER A 213 3.74 -16.06 -1.97
C SER A 213 3.12 -14.83 -2.61
N ARG A 214 2.66 -13.88 -1.79
CA ARG A 214 2.06 -12.63 -2.25
C ARG A 214 2.74 -11.42 -1.59
N PRO A 215 3.94 -11.03 -2.01
CA PRO A 215 4.61 -9.83 -1.55
C PRO A 215 4.05 -8.57 -2.23
N LEU A 216 3.71 -7.56 -1.42
CA LEU A 216 3.33 -6.23 -1.87
C LEU A 216 4.26 -5.18 -1.27
N TYR A 217 4.92 -4.40 -2.12
CA TYR A 217 5.66 -3.23 -1.70
C TYR A 217 4.73 -2.03 -1.61
N SER A 218 4.50 -1.58 -0.40
CA SER A 218 3.59 -0.48 -0.07
C SER A 218 4.36 0.81 0.21
N ILE A 219 3.91 1.92 -0.37
CA ILE A 219 4.45 3.26 -0.11
C ILE A 219 3.28 4.20 0.17
N THR A 220 3.35 4.89 1.29
CA THR A 220 2.37 5.93 1.64
C THR A 220 2.87 7.30 1.25
N TYR A 221 2.00 8.07 0.62
CA TYR A 221 2.20 9.46 0.22
C TYR A 221 1.19 10.37 0.90
N ILE A 222 1.54 11.62 1.02
CA ILE A 222 0.66 12.69 1.52
C ILE A 222 0.87 13.94 0.69
N LYS A 223 -0.12 14.80 0.61
CA LYS A 223 0.07 16.17 0.12
C LYS A 223 1.20 16.85 0.90
N LYS A 224 2.10 17.51 0.21
CA LYS A 224 3.27 18.19 0.80
C LYS A 224 2.84 19.15 1.92
N GLY A 225 3.46 19.00 3.09
CA GLY A 225 3.13 19.78 4.28
C GLY A 225 1.81 19.41 4.97
N GLY A 226 1.17 18.31 4.57
CA GLY A 226 -0.06 17.81 5.19
C GLY A 226 0.17 17.30 6.61
N GLU A 227 -0.83 17.40 7.47
CA GLU A 227 -0.76 16.92 8.85
C GLU A 227 -0.87 15.39 8.90
N PHE A 228 -0.09 14.76 9.78
CA PHE A 228 -0.15 13.32 10.02
C PHE A 228 0.37 12.92 11.39
N LEU A 229 -0.11 11.78 11.90
CA LEU A 229 0.46 11.15 13.08
C LEU A 229 1.73 10.36 12.72
N VAL A 230 2.82 10.63 13.43
CA VAL A 230 4.10 9.91 13.26
C VAL A 230 3.92 8.40 13.43
N GLY A 231 3.07 7.98 14.36
CA GLY A 231 2.87 6.58 14.70
C GLY A 231 4.07 5.97 15.43
N ARG A 232 3.80 5.07 16.36
CA ARG A 232 4.85 4.48 17.20
C ARG A 232 5.84 3.62 16.40
N ASN A 233 5.34 2.59 15.72
CA ASN A 233 6.18 1.64 14.96
C ASN A 233 6.40 2.11 13.53
N ALA A 234 5.43 2.80 12.94
CA ALA A 234 5.53 3.34 11.59
C ALA A 234 6.61 4.41 11.48
N ASN A 235 6.81 5.20 12.56
CA ASN A 235 7.81 6.26 12.59
C ASN A 235 7.82 7.07 11.30
N ARG A 236 6.62 7.56 10.91
CA ARG A 236 6.42 8.30 9.66
C ARG A 236 7.23 9.58 9.66
N LYS A 237 7.78 9.89 8.52
CA LYS A 237 8.55 11.10 8.30
C LYS A 237 8.29 11.57 6.87
N GLU A 238 8.12 12.87 6.70
CA GLU A 238 7.96 13.46 5.38
C GLU A 238 9.29 13.45 4.61
N PHE A 239 9.25 13.00 3.35
CA PHE A 239 10.37 12.97 2.42
C PHE A 239 9.99 13.73 1.14
N ALA A 240 10.84 14.67 0.72
CA ALA A 240 10.69 15.33 -0.56
C ALA A 240 10.85 14.33 -1.73
N LEU A 241 9.99 14.47 -2.74
CA LEU A 241 10.02 13.62 -3.94
C LEU A 241 10.85 14.24 -5.07
N HIS A 242 11.03 15.55 -5.04
CA HIS A 242 11.82 16.33 -5.97
C HIS A 242 13.08 16.89 -5.32
#